data_a0adea49d202768d03f5026412b1fc57
#
_entry.id   a0adea49d202768d03f5026412b1fc57
#
_cell.length_a   1.000
_cell.length_b   1.000
_cell.length_c   1.000
_cell.angle_alpha   90.00
_cell.angle_beta   90.00
_cell.angle_gamma   90.00
#
_symmetry.space_group_name_H-M   'P 1'
#
loop_
_entity.id
_entity.type
_entity.pdbx_description
1 polymer ?
#
loop_
_entity_poly.entity_id
_entity_poly.type
_entity_poly.pdbx_seq_one_letter_code
_entity_poly.pdbx_strand_id
1 'polypeptide(L)'
;MTKPTITFRELAALWLADKEHYVKRATHAVYALQLEKHLLPTFGEAREIDEDAVQAFVLTKINAGLSPKTVKDLVVVLKMVRSYGAKHHDWVATAIQVRYPTTHTDTRLDILTRNDQCRIMRFVREHFTFRNLGILICLSTGIRIGELCALKWSDVDPAEKVVRIRRTLQRIYIIDPDGSRHTELIEGMPKTKSSIRDIPLSNELCRLFKPLHRIVCPDFYVLTNDSKPTEPRIYRTYYNSLIDQLDIPRLKFHGLRHSFATRCIESGCDCKTVSVLLGHANISTTLDLYVHPNLDQKRCCIDRMSRSLTDRPR
;
A
#
# COMPACT_ATOMS: atom_id res chain seq x y z
N MET A 1 -18.42 -41.90 0.86
CA MET A 1 -17.81 -40.90 1.78
C MET A 1 -18.93 -40.14 2.47
N THR A 2 -18.98 -40.14 3.77
CA THR A 2 -19.95 -39.35 4.56
C THR A 2 -19.66 -37.85 4.35
N LYS A 3 -20.72 -37.06 4.10
CA LYS A 3 -20.57 -35.62 3.96
C LYS A 3 -20.09 -35.01 5.29
N PRO A 4 -19.25 -33.95 5.24
CA PRO A 4 -18.82 -33.23 6.46
C PRO A 4 -19.99 -32.85 7.33
N THR A 5 -19.83 -32.97 8.65
CA THR A 5 -20.90 -32.67 9.63
C THR A 5 -21.15 -31.19 9.77
N ILE A 6 -20.14 -30.34 9.53
CA ILE A 6 -20.19 -28.87 9.67
C ILE A 6 -20.34 -28.17 8.33
N THR A 7 -21.03 -27.03 8.35
CA THR A 7 -21.21 -26.13 7.21
C THR A 7 -19.97 -25.27 6.98
N PHE A 8 -19.86 -24.67 5.78
CA PHE A 8 -18.78 -23.72 5.50
C PHE A 8 -18.81 -22.50 6.43
N ARG A 9 -19.99 -22.07 6.89
CA ARG A 9 -20.17 -20.98 7.87
C ARG A 9 -19.50 -21.31 9.18
N GLU A 10 -19.81 -22.49 9.73
CA GLU A 10 -19.22 -22.96 10.98
C GLU A 10 -17.71 -23.15 10.86
N LEU A 11 -17.28 -23.74 9.74
CA LEU A 11 -15.86 -23.91 9.43
C LEU A 11 -15.10 -22.59 9.33
N ALA A 12 -15.70 -21.60 8.64
CA ALA A 12 -15.12 -20.27 8.47
C ALA A 12 -14.99 -19.53 9.80
N ALA A 13 -15.97 -19.70 10.71
CA ALA A 13 -15.90 -19.12 12.05
C ALA A 13 -14.75 -19.73 12.88
N LEU A 14 -14.60 -21.05 12.86
CA LEU A 14 -13.50 -21.75 13.55
C LEU A 14 -12.14 -21.36 12.97
N TRP A 15 -12.03 -21.30 11.64
CA TRP A 15 -10.81 -20.85 10.97
C TRP A 15 -10.46 -19.40 11.28
N LEU A 16 -11.45 -18.52 11.32
CA LEU A 16 -11.24 -17.10 11.64
C LEU A 16 -10.75 -16.90 13.07
N ALA A 17 -11.34 -17.64 14.03
CA ALA A 17 -10.88 -17.64 15.42
C ALA A 17 -9.44 -18.16 15.56
N ASP A 18 -9.09 -19.25 14.84
CA ASP A 18 -7.69 -19.73 14.78
C ASP A 18 -6.75 -18.64 14.25
N LYS A 19 -7.15 -17.93 13.19
CA LYS A 19 -6.32 -16.91 12.55
C LYS A 19 -6.03 -15.68 13.42
N GLU A 20 -6.86 -15.37 14.38
CA GLU A 20 -6.63 -14.25 15.31
C GLU A 20 -5.27 -14.34 16.01
N HIS A 21 -4.81 -15.55 16.30
CA HIS A 21 -3.52 -15.78 16.96
C HIS A 21 -2.29 -15.64 16.05
N TYR A 22 -2.46 -15.74 14.72
CA TYR A 22 -1.34 -15.86 13.77
C TYR A 22 -1.20 -14.70 12.81
N VAL A 23 -2.20 -13.83 12.69
CA VAL A 23 -2.17 -12.73 11.74
C VAL A 23 -2.36 -11.38 12.43
N LYS A 24 -1.89 -10.31 11.77
CA LYS A 24 -2.13 -8.95 12.27
C LYS A 24 -3.64 -8.64 12.28
N ARG A 25 -4.09 -7.88 13.26
CA ARG A 25 -5.48 -7.42 13.43
C ARG A 25 -6.10 -6.90 12.12
N ALA A 26 -5.33 -6.12 11.33
CA ALA A 26 -5.79 -5.63 10.03
C ALA A 26 -6.01 -6.73 8.99
N THR A 27 -5.19 -7.79 9.00
CA THR A 27 -5.36 -8.93 8.09
C THR A 27 -6.57 -9.75 8.50
N HIS A 28 -6.75 -9.98 9.81
CA HIS A 28 -7.92 -10.64 10.37
C HIS A 28 -9.21 -9.92 9.97
N ALA A 29 -9.26 -8.60 10.12
CA ALA A 29 -10.39 -7.76 9.71
C ALA A 29 -10.72 -7.87 8.21
N VAL A 30 -9.70 -7.96 7.34
CA VAL A 30 -9.90 -8.19 5.90
C VAL A 30 -10.50 -9.57 5.64
N TYR A 31 -10.03 -10.61 6.32
CA TYR A 31 -10.57 -11.97 6.18
C TYR A 31 -12.04 -12.02 6.63
N ALA A 32 -12.37 -11.44 7.79
CA ALA A 32 -13.74 -11.34 8.28
C ALA A 32 -14.65 -10.64 7.26
N LEU A 33 -14.21 -9.51 6.70
CA LEU A 33 -14.97 -8.76 5.71
C LEU A 33 -15.17 -9.56 4.40
N GLN A 34 -14.16 -10.27 3.93
CA GLN A 34 -14.24 -11.09 2.71
C GLN A 34 -15.18 -12.29 2.89
N LEU A 35 -15.12 -12.93 4.06
CA LEU A 35 -16.05 -13.99 4.43
C LEU A 35 -17.46 -13.45 4.45
N GLU A 36 -17.74 -12.42 5.23
CA GLU A 36 -19.09 -11.90 5.43
C GLU A 36 -19.73 -11.38 4.15
N LYS A 37 -19.01 -10.55 3.38
CA LYS A 37 -19.57 -9.89 2.20
C LYS A 37 -19.67 -10.77 0.95
N HIS A 38 -18.78 -11.74 0.83
CA HIS A 38 -18.63 -12.43 -0.44
C HIS A 38 -18.76 -13.95 -0.35
N LEU A 39 -18.13 -14.59 0.64
CA LEU A 39 -18.02 -16.04 0.70
C LEU A 39 -19.23 -16.68 1.42
N LEU A 40 -19.60 -16.17 2.60
CA LEU A 40 -20.72 -16.71 3.36
C LEU A 40 -22.09 -16.57 2.68
N PRO A 41 -22.39 -15.46 1.94
CA PRO A 41 -23.64 -15.38 1.18
C PRO A 41 -23.76 -16.43 0.08
N THR A 42 -22.63 -16.94 -0.44
CA THR A 42 -22.65 -17.94 -1.53
C THR A 42 -22.48 -19.36 -1.01
N PHE A 43 -21.60 -19.57 -0.06
CA PHE A 43 -21.18 -20.92 0.37
C PHE A 43 -21.54 -21.24 1.81
N GLY A 44 -22.15 -20.32 2.56
CA GLY A 44 -22.33 -20.47 4.00
C GLY A 44 -22.96 -21.79 4.43
N GLU A 45 -23.98 -22.25 3.74
CA GLU A 45 -24.71 -23.48 4.06
C GLU A 45 -24.12 -24.74 3.37
N ALA A 46 -23.11 -24.55 2.52
CA ALA A 46 -22.47 -25.67 1.83
C ALA A 46 -21.68 -26.54 2.82
N ARG A 47 -21.75 -27.84 2.61
CA ARG A 47 -20.95 -28.85 3.32
C ARG A 47 -19.84 -29.43 2.43
N GLU A 48 -19.89 -29.11 1.16
CA GLU A 48 -18.90 -29.43 0.14
C GLU A 48 -18.88 -28.31 -0.88
N ILE A 49 -17.70 -27.98 -1.38
CA ILE A 49 -17.52 -26.93 -2.41
C ILE A 49 -16.58 -27.51 -3.46
N ASP A 50 -17.12 -27.79 -4.62
CA ASP A 50 -16.39 -28.33 -5.78
C ASP A 50 -15.80 -27.21 -6.66
N GLU A 51 -15.08 -27.60 -7.69
CA GLU A 51 -14.42 -26.71 -8.64
C GLU A 51 -15.44 -25.91 -9.46
N ASP A 52 -16.54 -26.53 -9.87
CA ASP A 52 -17.56 -25.89 -10.70
C ASP A 52 -18.29 -24.78 -9.91
N ALA A 53 -18.62 -25.02 -8.66
CA ALA A 53 -19.20 -23.99 -7.78
C ALA A 53 -18.25 -22.80 -7.59
N VAL A 54 -16.95 -23.04 -7.44
CA VAL A 54 -15.96 -21.96 -7.32
C VAL A 54 -15.79 -21.22 -8.65
N GLN A 55 -15.82 -21.94 -9.79
CA GLN A 55 -15.75 -21.32 -11.11
C GLN A 55 -16.98 -20.45 -11.38
N ALA A 56 -18.18 -20.91 -11.02
CA ALA A 56 -19.40 -20.13 -11.12
C ALA A 56 -19.35 -18.87 -10.22
N PHE A 57 -18.88 -19.00 -8.99
CA PHE A 57 -18.65 -17.87 -8.08
C PHE A 57 -17.70 -16.82 -8.69
N VAL A 58 -16.59 -17.25 -9.26
CA VAL A 58 -15.62 -16.32 -9.89
C VAL A 58 -16.26 -15.54 -11.02
N LEU A 59 -16.99 -16.20 -11.92
CA LEU A 59 -17.70 -15.55 -13.03
C LEU A 59 -18.77 -14.58 -12.52
N THR A 60 -19.55 -14.98 -11.53
CA THR A 60 -20.58 -14.13 -10.92
C THR A 60 -19.97 -12.86 -10.31
N LYS A 61 -18.86 -12.98 -9.58
CA LYS A 61 -18.21 -11.82 -8.94
C LYS A 61 -17.54 -10.88 -9.95
N ILE A 62 -16.96 -11.41 -11.02
CA ILE A 62 -16.40 -10.59 -12.11
C ILE A 62 -17.50 -9.87 -12.86
N ASN A 63 -18.60 -10.56 -13.20
CA ASN A 63 -19.75 -9.95 -13.87
C ASN A 63 -20.44 -8.89 -12.99
N ALA A 64 -20.36 -9.02 -11.67
CA ALA A 64 -20.79 -8.00 -10.72
C ALA A 64 -19.80 -6.81 -10.61
N GLY A 65 -18.75 -6.75 -11.42
CA GLY A 65 -17.80 -5.63 -11.51
C GLY A 65 -16.60 -5.69 -10.54
N LEU A 66 -16.37 -6.80 -9.84
CA LEU A 66 -15.17 -6.95 -9.03
C LEU A 66 -13.93 -7.19 -9.92
N SER A 67 -12.81 -6.58 -9.54
CA SER A 67 -11.57 -6.79 -10.26
C SER A 67 -11.11 -8.27 -10.16
N PRO A 68 -10.49 -8.84 -11.21
CA PRO A 68 -9.95 -10.20 -11.17
C PRO A 68 -8.98 -10.42 -10.00
N LYS A 69 -8.23 -9.39 -9.61
CA LYS A 69 -7.35 -9.45 -8.43
C LYS A 69 -8.16 -9.65 -7.14
N THR A 70 -9.21 -8.86 -6.94
CA THR A 70 -10.08 -9.00 -5.76
C THR A 70 -10.70 -10.39 -5.70
N VAL A 71 -11.18 -10.90 -6.84
CA VAL A 71 -11.77 -12.24 -6.90
C VAL A 71 -10.73 -13.34 -6.62
N LYS A 72 -9.49 -13.19 -7.11
CA LYS A 72 -8.38 -14.08 -6.75
C LYS A 72 -8.12 -14.10 -5.23
N ASP A 73 -8.12 -12.93 -4.59
CA ASP A 73 -7.91 -12.83 -3.14
C ASP A 73 -9.06 -13.53 -2.37
N LEU A 74 -10.32 -13.43 -2.83
CA LEU A 74 -11.45 -14.16 -2.27
C LEU A 74 -11.27 -15.69 -2.39
N VAL A 75 -10.85 -16.17 -3.57
CA VAL A 75 -10.59 -17.61 -3.79
C VAL A 75 -9.43 -18.10 -2.93
N VAL A 76 -8.41 -17.28 -2.69
CA VAL A 76 -7.33 -17.63 -1.75
C VAL A 76 -7.87 -17.86 -0.35
N VAL A 77 -8.74 -16.96 0.16
CA VAL A 77 -9.36 -17.15 1.49
C VAL A 77 -10.24 -18.39 1.52
N LEU A 78 -11.07 -18.62 0.49
CA LEU A 78 -11.86 -19.84 0.36
C LEU A 78 -10.99 -21.12 0.47
N LYS A 79 -9.88 -21.15 -0.29
CA LYS A 79 -8.93 -22.27 -0.24
C LYS A 79 -8.30 -22.45 1.14
N MET A 80 -7.97 -21.35 1.83
CA MET A 80 -7.41 -21.40 3.19
C MET A 80 -8.41 -22.00 4.19
N VAL A 81 -9.68 -21.60 4.14
CA VAL A 81 -10.74 -22.17 4.98
C VAL A 81 -10.95 -23.66 4.70
N ARG A 82 -11.04 -24.05 3.41
CA ARG A 82 -11.16 -25.47 3.03
C ARG A 82 -9.97 -26.31 3.49
N SER A 83 -8.75 -25.79 3.34
CA SER A 83 -7.53 -26.49 3.80
C SER A 83 -7.52 -26.67 5.33
N TYR A 84 -8.03 -25.69 6.09
CA TYR A 84 -8.21 -25.83 7.51
C TYR A 84 -9.22 -26.92 7.84
N GLY A 85 -10.34 -26.94 7.12
CA GLY A 85 -11.37 -27.97 7.27
C GLY A 85 -10.85 -29.39 6.98
N ALA A 86 -10.06 -29.55 5.93
CA ALA A 86 -9.46 -30.84 5.61
C ALA A 86 -8.47 -31.33 6.69
N LYS A 87 -7.81 -30.39 7.36
CA LYS A 87 -6.84 -30.71 8.41
C LYS A 87 -7.50 -31.03 9.76
N HIS A 88 -8.67 -30.43 10.05
CA HIS A 88 -9.25 -30.46 11.40
C HIS A 88 -10.69 -30.97 11.48
N HIS A 89 -11.41 -31.12 10.34
CA HIS A 89 -12.88 -31.32 10.36
C HIS A 89 -13.40 -32.16 9.17
N ASP A 90 -12.74 -33.18 8.73
CA ASP A 90 -13.16 -34.12 7.67
C ASP A 90 -13.67 -33.48 6.35
N TRP A 91 -13.32 -32.20 6.09
CA TRP A 91 -13.64 -31.52 4.84
C TRP A 91 -12.76 -32.03 3.72
N VAL A 92 -13.39 -32.28 2.55
CA VAL A 92 -12.63 -32.66 1.36
C VAL A 92 -12.01 -31.42 0.71
N ALA A 93 -10.69 -31.30 0.72
CA ALA A 93 -9.96 -30.23 0.06
C ALA A 93 -9.29 -30.74 -1.24
N THR A 94 -10.09 -31.13 -2.22
CA THR A 94 -9.58 -31.35 -3.58
C THR A 94 -8.93 -30.10 -4.15
N ALA A 95 -7.90 -30.25 -4.96
CA ALA A 95 -7.28 -29.13 -5.66
C ALA A 95 -8.32 -28.45 -6.55
N ILE A 96 -8.45 -27.12 -6.43
CA ILE A 96 -9.34 -26.30 -7.26
C ILE A 96 -8.48 -25.51 -8.23
N GLN A 97 -8.69 -25.73 -9.53
CA GLN A 97 -8.08 -24.94 -10.59
C GLN A 97 -9.14 -23.99 -11.16
N VAL A 98 -8.95 -22.70 -10.99
CA VAL A 98 -9.91 -21.68 -11.42
C VAL A 98 -9.35 -20.91 -12.61
N ARG A 99 -10.18 -20.74 -13.62
CA ARG A 99 -9.85 -19.91 -14.79
C ARG A 99 -10.37 -18.49 -14.58
N TYR A 100 -9.53 -17.52 -14.89
CA TYR A 100 -9.88 -16.10 -14.81
C TYR A 100 -9.91 -15.52 -16.22
N PRO A 101 -10.87 -14.65 -16.54
CA PRO A 101 -10.85 -13.92 -17.80
C PRO A 101 -9.55 -13.14 -17.98
N THR A 102 -9.01 -13.17 -19.18
CA THR A 102 -7.85 -12.37 -19.53
C THR A 102 -8.28 -10.91 -19.63
N THR A 103 -7.83 -10.09 -18.69
CA THR A 103 -8.05 -8.64 -18.76
C THR A 103 -6.75 -7.97 -19.14
N HIS A 104 -6.76 -7.26 -20.26
CA HIS A 104 -5.69 -6.31 -20.59
C HIS A 104 -5.85 -5.10 -19.66
N THR A 105 -5.27 -5.15 -18.48
CA THR A 105 -5.13 -3.96 -17.65
C THR A 105 -3.98 -3.14 -18.20
N ASP A 106 -4.28 -1.92 -18.66
CA ASP A 106 -3.23 -0.95 -18.96
C ASP A 106 -2.44 -0.72 -17.65
N THR A 107 -1.21 -1.19 -17.62
CA THR A 107 -0.33 -1.14 -16.43
C THR A 107 0.39 0.22 -16.32
N ARG A 108 -0.01 1.23 -17.12
CA ARG A 108 0.59 2.55 -17.01
C ARG A 108 0.42 3.08 -15.60
N LEU A 109 1.54 3.44 -15.01
CA LEU A 109 1.53 4.09 -13.70
C LEU A 109 0.98 5.49 -13.83
N ASP A 110 0.02 5.80 -12.99
CA ASP A 110 -0.42 7.17 -12.80
C ASP A 110 0.69 7.94 -12.06
N ILE A 111 1.41 8.78 -12.76
CA ILE A 111 2.47 9.65 -12.22
C ILE A 111 2.20 11.10 -12.60
N LEU A 112 2.64 12.03 -11.77
CA LEU A 112 2.60 13.46 -12.10
C LEU A 112 3.55 13.76 -13.26
N THR A 113 3.14 14.66 -14.15
CA THR A 113 4.09 15.29 -15.05
C THR A 113 5.11 16.10 -14.24
N ARG A 114 6.29 16.37 -14.79
CA ARG A 114 7.28 17.24 -14.10
C ARG A 114 6.69 18.62 -13.82
N ASN A 115 5.93 19.18 -14.76
CA ASN A 115 5.29 20.48 -14.59
C ASN A 115 4.27 20.48 -13.45
N ASP A 116 3.38 19.49 -13.39
CA ASP A 116 2.38 19.39 -12.33
C ASP A 116 3.03 19.17 -10.97
N GLN A 117 4.07 18.35 -10.89
CA GLN A 117 4.84 18.19 -9.66
C GLN A 117 5.45 19.52 -9.20
N CYS A 118 6.04 20.29 -10.11
CA CYS A 118 6.59 21.61 -9.81
C CYS A 118 5.49 22.59 -9.35
N ARG A 119 4.31 22.56 -9.99
CA ARG A 119 3.16 23.40 -9.60
C ARG A 119 2.70 23.08 -8.18
N ILE A 120 2.54 21.80 -7.85
CA ILE A 120 2.18 21.37 -6.48
C ILE A 120 3.25 21.82 -5.48
N MET A 121 4.53 21.55 -5.77
CA MET A 121 5.63 21.91 -4.86
C MET A 121 5.73 23.41 -4.63
N ARG A 122 5.49 24.23 -5.64
CA ARG A 122 5.45 25.69 -5.52
C ARG A 122 4.29 26.11 -4.63
N PHE A 123 3.08 25.64 -4.94
CA PHE A 123 1.88 25.98 -4.18
C PHE A 123 2.01 25.64 -2.69
N VAL A 124 2.50 24.43 -2.35
CA VAL A 124 2.60 24.00 -0.96
C VAL A 124 3.68 24.77 -0.16
N ARG A 125 4.68 25.35 -0.85
CA ARG A 125 5.67 26.23 -0.24
C ARG A 125 5.11 27.63 0.04
N GLU A 126 4.37 28.18 -0.93
CA GLU A 126 3.76 29.51 -0.85
C GLU A 126 2.60 29.54 0.15
N HIS A 127 1.89 28.43 0.31
CA HIS A 127 0.74 28.29 1.21
C HIS A 127 1.07 27.26 2.29
N PHE A 128 1.99 27.63 3.19
CA PHE A 128 2.43 26.71 4.23
C PHE A 128 1.29 26.35 5.19
N THR A 129 1.05 25.06 5.33
CA THR A 129 0.28 24.40 6.39
C THR A 129 0.93 23.06 6.70
N PHE A 130 0.69 22.49 7.88
CA PHE A 130 1.20 21.16 8.20
C PHE A 130 0.66 20.08 7.24
N ARG A 131 -0.55 20.25 6.73
CA ARG A 131 -1.12 19.37 5.70
C ARG A 131 -0.37 19.51 4.36
N ASN A 132 -0.05 20.72 3.93
CA ASN A 132 0.75 20.97 2.74
C ASN A 132 2.17 20.43 2.88
N LEU A 133 2.77 20.58 4.06
CA LEU A 133 4.07 19.98 4.39
C LEU A 133 4.07 18.47 4.14
N GLY A 134 2.99 17.77 4.51
CA GLY A 134 2.86 16.34 4.25
C GLY A 134 2.93 15.95 2.77
N ILE A 135 2.36 16.77 1.87
CA ILE A 135 2.46 16.55 0.42
C ILE A 135 3.90 16.71 -0.04
N LEU A 136 4.60 17.75 0.44
CA LEU A 136 6.00 17.97 0.15
C LEU A 136 6.88 16.80 0.64
N ILE A 137 6.62 16.29 1.85
CA ILE A 137 7.28 15.11 2.40
C ILE A 137 7.08 13.90 1.47
N CYS A 138 5.84 13.62 1.05
CA CYS A 138 5.58 12.49 0.14
C CYS A 138 6.30 12.61 -1.19
N LEU A 139 6.29 13.78 -1.81
CA LEU A 139 6.97 14.03 -3.08
C LEU A 139 8.50 13.97 -2.97
N SER A 140 9.05 14.16 -1.79
CA SER A 140 10.50 14.18 -1.55
C SER A 140 11.04 12.88 -0.93
N THR A 141 10.19 11.99 -0.43
CA THR A 141 10.61 10.78 0.30
C THR A 141 9.92 9.51 -0.16
N GLY A 142 8.83 9.62 -0.89
CA GLY A 142 8.05 8.49 -1.37
C GLY A 142 7.37 7.66 -0.28
N ILE A 143 7.16 8.19 0.94
CA ILE A 143 6.48 7.46 2.03
C ILE A 143 5.02 7.17 1.71
N ARG A 144 4.46 6.12 2.32
CA ARG A 144 3.05 5.75 2.15
C ARG A 144 2.15 6.65 2.97
N ILE A 145 0.89 6.84 2.53
CA ILE A 145 -0.08 7.70 3.25
C ILE A 145 -0.25 7.29 4.72
N GLY A 146 -0.29 6.00 5.02
CA GLY A 146 -0.40 5.53 6.40
C GLY A 146 0.86 5.80 7.23
N GLU A 147 2.05 5.75 6.61
CA GLU A 147 3.33 6.11 7.24
C GLU A 147 3.37 7.63 7.52
N LEU A 148 2.93 8.45 6.55
CA LEU A 148 2.83 9.89 6.70
C LEU A 148 1.87 10.30 7.82
N CYS A 149 0.67 9.71 7.86
CA CYS A 149 -0.34 10.02 8.88
C CYS A 149 0.09 9.62 10.30
N ALA A 150 1.01 8.65 10.41
CA ALA A 150 1.58 8.20 11.68
C ALA A 150 2.90 8.89 12.05
N LEU A 151 3.41 9.78 11.18
CA LEU A 151 4.71 10.43 11.38
C LEU A 151 4.62 11.46 12.51
N LYS A 152 5.49 11.34 13.51
CA LYS A 152 5.64 12.29 14.62
C LYS A 152 6.87 13.18 14.42
N TRP A 153 6.91 14.30 15.11
CA TRP A 153 8.07 15.19 15.08
C TRP A 153 9.34 14.52 15.63
N SER A 154 9.21 13.61 16.59
CA SER A 154 10.32 12.79 17.10
C SER A 154 10.94 11.84 16.07
N ASP A 155 10.24 11.55 14.97
CA ASP A 155 10.77 10.74 13.87
C ASP A 155 11.59 11.55 12.86
N VAL A 156 11.52 12.88 12.93
CA VAL A 156 12.23 13.81 12.04
C VAL A 156 13.46 14.33 12.73
N ASP A 157 14.63 14.06 12.18
CA ASP A 157 15.91 14.50 12.72
C ASP A 157 16.64 15.39 11.70
N PRO A 158 16.48 16.74 11.81
CA PRO A 158 17.13 17.66 10.88
C PRO A 158 18.63 17.80 11.09
N ALA A 159 19.18 17.35 12.23
CA ALA A 159 20.63 17.34 12.49
C ALA A 159 21.29 16.20 11.74
N GLU A 160 20.78 14.98 11.92
CA GLU A 160 21.20 13.78 11.19
C GLU A 160 20.69 13.76 9.75
N LYS A 161 19.82 14.71 9.38
CA LYS A 161 19.17 14.83 8.05
C LYS A 161 18.42 13.54 7.66
N VAL A 162 17.63 13.02 8.58
CA VAL A 162 16.91 11.77 8.37
C VAL A 162 15.46 11.86 8.86
N VAL A 163 14.55 11.15 8.21
CA VAL A 163 13.23 10.81 8.72
C VAL A 163 13.14 9.30 8.94
N ARG A 164 12.68 8.89 10.13
CA ARG A 164 12.60 7.50 10.57
C ARG A 164 11.18 6.98 10.41
N ILE A 165 10.97 6.01 9.54
CA ILE A 165 9.66 5.37 9.35
C ILE A 165 9.55 4.19 10.29
N ARG A 166 8.73 4.31 11.33
CA ARG A 166 8.57 3.32 12.40
C ARG A 166 7.13 2.86 12.58
N ARG A 167 6.15 3.65 12.12
CA ARG A 167 4.72 3.47 12.36
C ARG A 167 3.92 3.62 11.08
N THR A 168 2.72 3.08 11.09
CA THR A 168 1.70 3.30 10.07
C THR A 168 0.34 3.39 10.71
N LEU A 169 -0.52 4.25 10.18
CA LEU A 169 -1.89 4.45 10.62
C LEU A 169 -2.83 3.89 9.56
N GLN A 170 -3.81 3.11 9.98
CA GLN A 170 -4.82 2.55 9.08
C GLN A 170 -6.16 2.38 9.78
N ARG A 171 -7.25 2.51 9.03
CA ARG A 171 -8.59 2.19 9.52
C ARG A 171 -8.90 0.74 9.17
N ILE A 172 -9.33 -0.02 10.17
CA ILE A 172 -9.78 -1.41 9.99
C ILE A 172 -11.28 -1.50 10.24
N TYR A 173 -11.90 -2.49 9.63
CA TYR A 173 -13.30 -2.85 9.84
C TYR A 173 -13.36 -4.02 10.81
N ILE A 174 -14.16 -3.88 11.85
CA ILE A 174 -14.32 -4.89 12.92
C ILE A 174 -15.75 -5.39 12.91
N ILE A 175 -15.89 -6.68 13.04
CA ILE A 175 -17.15 -7.38 13.32
C ILE A 175 -17.00 -7.96 14.71
N ASP A 176 -17.83 -7.48 15.61
CA ASP A 176 -17.83 -7.95 17.00
C ASP A 176 -18.57 -9.30 17.14
N PRO A 177 -18.33 -10.05 18.21
CA PRO A 177 -18.99 -11.33 18.43
C PRO A 177 -20.53 -11.29 18.48
N ASP A 178 -21.09 -10.14 18.84
CA ASP A 178 -22.54 -9.87 18.85
C ASP A 178 -23.09 -9.53 17.45
N GLY A 179 -22.23 -9.50 16.42
CA GLY A 179 -22.57 -9.13 15.03
C GLY A 179 -22.59 -7.63 14.79
N SER A 180 -22.29 -6.80 15.79
CA SER A 180 -22.15 -5.36 15.60
C SER A 180 -20.93 -5.03 14.73
N ARG A 181 -20.96 -3.89 14.08
CA ARG A 181 -19.96 -3.50 13.07
C ARG A 181 -19.49 -2.09 13.31
N HIS A 182 -18.19 -1.95 13.44
CA HIS A 182 -17.59 -0.63 13.58
C HIS A 182 -16.25 -0.54 12.84
N THR A 183 -15.69 0.66 12.78
CA THR A 183 -14.35 0.86 12.23
C THR A 183 -13.47 1.49 13.28
N GLU A 184 -12.24 1.01 13.40
CA GLU A 184 -11.24 1.51 14.33
C GLU A 184 -10.02 2.05 13.57
N LEU A 185 -9.47 3.16 14.05
CA LEU A 185 -8.21 3.69 13.56
C LEU A 185 -7.09 3.10 14.41
N ILE A 186 -6.25 2.28 13.80
CA ILE A 186 -5.14 1.65 14.51
C ILE A 186 -3.80 2.20 14.04
N GLU A 187 -2.94 2.53 15.00
CA GLU A 187 -1.52 2.74 14.79
C GLU A 187 -0.78 1.44 15.07
N GLY A 188 0.14 1.08 14.21
CA GLY A 188 0.92 -0.14 14.38
C GLY A 188 2.22 -0.10 13.61
N MET A 189 3.03 -1.15 13.81
CA MET A 189 4.26 -1.31 13.04
C MET A 189 3.95 -1.56 11.55
N PRO A 190 4.78 -1.08 10.64
CA PRO A 190 4.65 -1.37 9.22
C PRO A 190 4.55 -2.86 8.92
N LYS A 191 3.97 -3.20 7.75
CA LYS A 191 3.65 -4.60 7.39
C LYS A 191 4.88 -5.51 7.30
N THR A 192 6.02 -4.98 6.85
CA THR A 192 7.26 -5.75 6.64
C THR A 192 8.44 -5.08 7.34
N LYS A 193 9.47 -5.86 7.67
CA LYS A 193 10.74 -5.33 8.22
C LYS A 193 11.37 -4.29 7.29
N SER A 194 11.32 -4.48 5.98
CA SER A 194 11.82 -3.52 4.98
C SER A 194 11.08 -2.18 4.96
N SER A 195 9.86 -2.12 5.50
CA SER A 195 9.12 -0.87 5.63
C SER A 195 9.59 0.00 6.81
N ILE A 196 10.28 -0.60 7.81
CA ILE A 196 10.98 0.13 8.86
C ILE A 196 12.31 0.57 8.26
N ARG A 197 12.48 1.87 8.08
CA ARG A 197 13.63 2.44 7.37
C ARG A 197 13.88 3.87 7.77
N ASP A 198 15.10 4.32 7.50
CA ASP A 198 15.53 5.70 7.62
C ASP A 198 15.69 6.27 6.21
N ILE A 199 15.06 7.41 5.95
CA ILE A 199 15.09 8.07 4.65
C ILE A 199 15.87 9.37 4.80
N PRO A 200 16.96 9.57 4.03
CA PRO A 200 17.70 10.82 4.05
C PRO A 200 16.80 11.99 3.61
N LEU A 201 16.92 13.11 4.30
CA LEU A 201 16.23 14.36 3.97
C LEU A 201 17.08 15.19 3.00
N SER A 202 16.43 15.74 1.99
CA SER A 202 17.09 16.74 1.12
C SER A 202 17.47 17.99 1.94
N ASN A 203 18.47 18.73 1.47
CA ASN A 203 18.87 20.00 2.11
C ASN A 203 17.72 21.01 2.18
N GLU A 204 16.78 20.94 1.24
CA GLU A 204 15.59 21.76 1.22
C GLU A 204 14.65 21.42 2.39
N LEU A 205 14.31 20.13 2.57
CA LEU A 205 13.48 19.68 3.70
C LEU A 205 14.16 19.97 5.04
N CYS A 206 15.48 19.79 5.13
CA CYS A 206 16.21 20.11 6.35
C CYS A 206 16.11 21.59 6.71
N ARG A 207 16.22 22.49 5.72
CA ARG A 207 16.03 23.94 5.95
C ARG A 207 14.64 24.27 6.44
N LEU A 208 13.63 23.56 5.95
CA LEU A 208 12.24 23.75 6.38
C LEU A 208 11.98 23.16 7.78
N PHE A 209 12.54 22.01 8.08
CA PHE A 209 12.31 21.35 9.37
C PHE A 209 13.08 21.97 10.54
N LYS A 210 14.29 22.49 10.33
CA LYS A 210 15.13 23.06 11.39
C LYS A 210 14.41 24.10 12.28
N PRO A 211 13.75 25.14 11.74
CA PRO A 211 13.02 26.10 12.57
C PRO A 211 11.78 25.48 13.23
N LEU A 212 11.05 24.61 12.53
CA LEU A 212 9.86 23.97 13.06
C LEU A 212 10.20 23.06 14.24
N HIS A 213 11.25 22.25 14.13
CA HIS A 213 11.67 21.29 15.16
C HIS A 213 12.01 21.94 16.51
N ARG A 214 12.28 23.26 16.53
CA ARG A 214 12.56 24.02 17.77
C ARG A 214 11.30 24.41 18.54
N ILE A 215 10.15 24.45 17.87
CA ILE A 215 8.91 24.99 18.43
C ILE A 215 7.78 23.97 18.53
N VAL A 216 7.94 22.79 17.91
CA VAL A 216 6.92 21.73 17.94
C VAL A 216 7.14 20.76 19.09
N CYS A 217 6.08 20.12 19.55
CA CYS A 217 6.18 19.02 20.51
C CYS A 217 6.64 17.73 19.79
N PRO A 218 7.70 17.03 20.26
CA PRO A 218 8.21 15.82 19.63
C PRO A 218 7.16 14.70 19.49
N ASP A 219 6.22 14.59 20.41
CA ASP A 219 5.18 13.56 20.42
C ASP A 219 3.99 13.88 19.52
N PHE A 220 3.90 15.10 18.99
CA PHE A 220 2.83 15.49 18.09
C PHE A 220 3.05 14.95 16.67
N TYR A 221 1.93 14.71 15.99
CA TYR A 221 1.94 14.27 14.59
C TYR A 221 2.28 15.42 13.66
N VAL A 222 3.11 15.15 12.65
CA VAL A 222 3.59 16.19 11.71
C VAL A 222 2.46 16.85 10.93
N LEU A 223 1.42 16.09 10.55
CA LEU A 223 0.31 16.61 9.73
C LEU A 223 -0.68 17.50 10.47
N THR A 224 -0.81 17.34 11.77
CA THR A 224 -1.77 18.07 12.59
C THR A 224 -1.09 19.07 13.51
N ASN A 225 0.18 18.84 13.80
CA ASN A 225 0.90 19.47 14.91
C ASN A 225 0.11 19.37 16.24
N ASP A 226 -0.45 18.19 16.49
CA ASP A 226 -1.32 17.87 17.63
C ASP A 226 -1.04 16.43 18.09
N SER A 227 -1.51 16.10 19.28
CA SER A 227 -1.50 14.76 19.85
C SER A 227 -2.39 13.76 19.09
N LYS A 228 -3.33 14.24 18.26
CA LYS A 228 -4.24 13.42 17.45
C LYS A 228 -3.79 13.35 16.00
N PRO A 229 -3.67 12.14 15.39
CA PRO A 229 -3.30 12.00 14.00
C PRO A 229 -4.44 12.38 13.04
N THR A 230 -4.09 12.73 11.82
CA THR A 230 -5.05 12.79 10.71
C THR A 230 -5.28 11.38 10.14
N GLU A 231 -6.55 11.00 9.97
CA GLU A 231 -6.89 9.73 9.31
C GLU A 231 -6.48 9.75 7.82
N PRO A 232 -5.91 8.63 7.29
CA PRO A 232 -5.51 8.53 5.89
C PRO A 232 -6.64 8.84 4.88
N ARG A 233 -7.90 8.54 5.22
CA ARG A 233 -9.06 8.86 4.38
C ARG A 233 -9.28 10.37 4.32
N ILE A 234 -9.25 11.06 5.46
CA ILE A 234 -9.43 12.52 5.54
C ILE A 234 -8.29 13.22 4.79
N TYR A 235 -7.05 12.76 4.99
CA TYR A 235 -5.92 13.35 4.30
C TYR A 235 -5.96 13.14 2.78
N ARG A 236 -6.47 12.00 2.32
CA ARG A 236 -6.69 11.75 0.88
C ARG A 236 -7.75 12.71 0.30
N THR A 237 -8.82 12.98 1.03
CA THR A 237 -9.85 13.97 0.61
C THR A 237 -9.23 15.36 0.49
N TYR A 238 -8.42 15.76 1.47
CA TYR A 238 -7.68 17.02 1.40
C TYR A 238 -6.76 17.11 0.17
N TYR A 239 -5.99 16.06 -0.10
CA TYR A 239 -5.14 15.97 -1.28
C TYR A 239 -5.95 16.10 -2.58
N ASN A 240 -7.06 15.40 -2.70
CA ASN A 240 -7.92 15.48 -3.89
C ASN A 240 -8.44 16.91 -4.11
N SER A 241 -8.87 17.59 -3.04
CA SER A 241 -9.31 18.99 -3.13
C SER A 241 -8.18 19.92 -3.59
N LEU A 242 -6.94 19.69 -3.16
CA LEU A 242 -5.79 20.46 -3.59
C LEU A 242 -5.47 20.22 -5.09
N ILE A 243 -5.53 18.98 -5.55
CA ILE A 243 -5.33 18.64 -6.97
C ILE A 243 -6.41 19.31 -7.85
N ASP A 244 -7.67 19.24 -7.41
CA ASP A 244 -8.79 19.91 -8.10
C ASP A 244 -8.60 21.45 -8.12
N GLN A 245 -8.18 22.06 -7.01
CA GLN A 245 -7.88 23.51 -6.91
C GLN A 245 -6.75 23.94 -7.87
N LEU A 246 -5.78 23.08 -8.08
CA LEU A 246 -4.66 23.35 -8.98
C LEU A 246 -4.95 22.99 -10.45
N ASP A 247 -6.15 22.53 -10.77
CA ASP A 247 -6.52 22.05 -12.08
C ASP A 247 -5.47 21.07 -12.64
N ILE A 248 -5.15 20.06 -11.82
CA ILE A 248 -4.23 18.96 -12.16
C ILE A 248 -5.07 17.70 -12.39
N PRO A 249 -4.77 16.90 -13.43
CA PRO A 249 -5.47 15.64 -13.64
C PRO A 249 -5.48 14.76 -12.38
N ARG A 250 -6.64 14.22 -12.04
CA ARG A 250 -6.81 13.43 -10.81
C ARG A 250 -5.85 12.26 -10.77
N LEU A 251 -5.04 12.23 -9.74
CA LEU A 251 -4.06 11.20 -9.46
C LEU A 251 -4.36 10.60 -8.08
N LYS A 252 -4.35 9.28 -7.97
CA LYS A 252 -4.45 8.64 -6.64
C LYS A 252 -3.28 9.08 -5.76
N PHE A 253 -3.51 9.25 -4.46
CA PHE A 253 -2.46 9.68 -3.52
C PHE A 253 -1.17 8.83 -3.63
N HIS A 254 -1.31 7.53 -3.89
CA HIS A 254 -0.15 6.65 -4.09
C HIS A 254 0.70 7.03 -5.32
N GLY A 255 0.13 7.75 -6.28
CA GLY A 255 0.83 8.31 -7.43
C GLY A 255 1.93 9.31 -7.05
N LEU A 256 1.84 10.01 -5.89
CA LEU A 256 2.93 10.85 -5.38
C LEU A 256 4.19 10.03 -5.12
N ARG A 257 4.04 8.85 -4.55
CA ARG A 257 5.14 7.90 -4.33
C ARG A 257 5.68 7.34 -5.65
N HIS A 258 4.81 7.05 -6.61
CA HIS A 258 5.22 6.64 -7.95
C HIS A 258 6.00 7.75 -8.64
N SER A 259 5.53 9.01 -8.54
CA SER A 259 6.23 10.18 -9.08
C SER A 259 7.61 10.35 -8.44
N PHE A 260 7.75 10.22 -7.11
CA PHE A 260 9.04 10.24 -6.44
C PHE A 260 10.00 9.18 -7.01
N ALA A 261 9.55 7.92 -7.08
CA ALA A 261 10.37 6.83 -7.57
C ALA A 261 10.82 7.05 -9.03
N THR A 262 9.89 7.47 -9.89
CA THR A 262 10.18 7.79 -11.30
C THR A 262 11.22 8.91 -11.39
N ARG A 263 11.08 10.00 -10.61
CA ARG A 263 12.06 11.11 -10.61
C ARG A 263 13.45 10.65 -10.12
N CYS A 264 13.51 9.77 -9.11
CA CYS A 264 14.79 9.19 -8.69
C CYS A 264 15.46 8.40 -9.82
N ILE A 265 14.74 7.52 -10.51
CA ILE A 265 15.26 6.75 -11.64
C ILE A 265 15.68 7.66 -12.80
N GLU A 266 14.86 8.64 -13.15
CA GLU A 266 15.18 9.62 -14.19
C GLU A 266 16.41 10.47 -13.85
N SER A 267 16.68 10.68 -12.56
CA SER A 267 17.87 11.39 -12.07
C SER A 267 19.11 10.49 -12.00
N GLY A 268 19.00 9.22 -12.40
CA GLY A 268 20.12 8.28 -12.45
C GLY A 268 20.36 7.49 -11.16
N CYS A 269 19.42 7.53 -10.20
CA CYS A 269 19.50 6.65 -9.02
C CYS A 269 19.34 5.18 -9.44
N ASP A 270 20.13 4.31 -8.83
CA ASP A 270 20.00 2.87 -9.08
C ASP A 270 18.73 2.30 -8.46
N CYS A 271 18.18 1.25 -9.07
CA CYS A 271 16.90 0.66 -8.68
C CYS A 271 16.93 0.06 -7.28
N LYS A 272 18.09 -0.43 -6.81
CA LYS A 272 18.24 -1.01 -5.48
C LYS A 272 18.11 0.06 -4.41
N THR A 273 18.78 1.18 -4.58
CA THR A 273 18.67 2.35 -3.69
C THR A 273 17.23 2.86 -3.63
N VAL A 274 16.57 3.04 -4.80
CA VAL A 274 15.15 3.45 -4.84
C VAL A 274 14.24 2.44 -4.13
N SER A 275 14.47 1.14 -4.34
CA SER A 275 13.71 0.07 -3.67
C SER A 275 13.84 0.14 -2.14
N VAL A 276 15.06 0.41 -1.62
CA VAL A 276 15.32 0.57 -0.19
C VAL A 276 14.64 1.82 0.36
N LEU A 277 14.77 2.98 -0.30
CA LEU A 277 14.09 4.22 0.08
C LEU A 277 12.58 4.05 0.16
N LEU A 278 12.01 3.33 -0.80
CA LEU A 278 10.59 3.01 -0.80
C LEU A 278 10.20 1.95 0.25
N GLY A 279 11.12 1.13 0.73
CA GLY A 279 10.83 0.01 1.61
C GLY A 279 10.01 -1.09 0.91
N HIS A 280 10.42 -1.46 -0.31
CA HIS A 280 9.88 -2.61 -1.01
C HIS A 280 10.53 -3.89 -0.47
N ALA A 281 9.72 -4.91 -0.19
CA ALA A 281 10.23 -6.21 0.25
C ALA A 281 10.98 -6.95 -0.85
N ASN A 282 10.59 -6.71 -2.13
CA ASN A 282 11.22 -7.28 -3.31
C ASN A 282 11.57 -6.15 -4.30
N ILE A 283 12.80 -6.16 -4.79
CA ILE A 283 13.30 -5.22 -5.81
C ILE A 283 12.52 -5.35 -7.13
N SER A 284 12.01 -6.54 -7.47
CA SER A 284 11.18 -6.74 -8.68
C SER A 284 10.03 -5.74 -8.75
N THR A 285 9.42 -5.37 -7.61
CA THR A 285 8.38 -4.34 -7.58
C THR A 285 8.86 -2.98 -8.11
N THR A 286 10.12 -2.62 -7.86
CA THR A 286 10.70 -1.37 -8.37
C THR A 286 11.06 -1.49 -9.84
N LEU A 287 11.62 -2.62 -10.24
CA LEU A 287 12.00 -2.88 -11.63
C LEU A 287 10.76 -2.91 -12.54
N ASP A 288 9.75 -3.68 -12.17
CA ASP A 288 8.53 -3.86 -12.97
C ASP A 288 7.72 -2.57 -13.12
N LEU A 289 7.74 -1.73 -12.08
CA LEU A 289 6.96 -0.49 -12.05
C LEU A 289 7.66 0.71 -12.67
N TYR A 290 8.98 0.84 -12.51
CA TYR A 290 9.67 2.11 -12.81
C TYR A 290 10.78 2.00 -13.87
N VAL A 291 11.18 0.80 -14.25
CA VAL A 291 12.29 0.60 -15.18
C VAL A 291 11.77 0.26 -16.57
N HIS A 292 11.35 1.30 -17.28
CA HIS A 292 11.03 1.22 -18.72
C HIS A 292 11.95 2.17 -19.48
N PRO A 293 13.26 1.82 -19.67
CA PRO A 293 14.22 2.73 -20.27
C PRO A 293 13.84 3.05 -21.71
N ASN A 294 13.69 4.34 -21.99
CA ASN A 294 13.52 4.83 -23.35
C ASN A 294 14.84 4.78 -24.14
N LEU A 295 14.77 5.05 -25.45
CA LEU A 295 15.94 4.95 -26.32
C LEU A 295 17.06 5.90 -25.92
N ASP A 296 16.73 7.11 -25.43
CA ASP A 296 17.71 8.11 -25.02
C ASP A 296 18.43 7.71 -23.74
N GLN A 297 17.72 7.11 -22.79
CA GLN A 297 18.34 6.53 -21.59
C GLN A 297 19.31 5.40 -21.95
N LYS A 298 18.93 4.53 -22.89
CA LYS A 298 19.82 3.46 -23.40
C LYS A 298 21.07 4.03 -24.05
N ARG A 299 20.94 5.08 -24.93
CA ARG A 299 22.07 5.79 -25.54
C ARG A 299 22.99 6.40 -24.48
N CYS A 300 22.40 7.13 -23.52
CA CYS A 300 23.17 7.76 -22.45
C CYS A 300 23.98 6.75 -21.62
N CYS A 301 23.42 5.54 -21.37
CA CYS A 301 24.16 4.46 -20.69
C CYS A 301 25.35 3.97 -21.53
N ILE A 302 25.14 3.75 -22.83
CA ILE A 302 26.23 3.30 -23.76
C ILE A 302 27.32 4.38 -23.87
N ASP A 303 26.94 5.64 -24.04
CA ASP A 303 27.89 6.75 -24.12
C ASP A 303 28.70 6.91 -22.82
N ARG A 304 28.07 6.76 -21.67
CA ARG A 304 28.76 6.81 -20.37
C ARG A 304 29.77 5.68 -20.24
N MET A 305 29.39 4.46 -20.58
CA MET A 305 30.28 3.29 -20.58
C MET A 305 31.45 3.51 -21.53
N SER A 306 31.21 3.99 -22.76
CA SER A 306 32.24 4.24 -23.74
C SER A 306 33.25 5.31 -23.27
N ARG A 307 32.79 6.40 -22.65
CA ARG A 307 33.67 7.45 -22.06
C ARG A 307 34.50 6.88 -20.91
N SER A 308 33.93 6.03 -20.03
CA SER A 308 34.68 5.42 -18.93
C SER A 308 35.83 4.52 -19.38
N LEU A 309 35.78 4.00 -20.62
CA LEU A 309 36.83 3.17 -21.20
C LEU A 309 37.87 4.02 -21.97
N THR A 310 37.49 5.23 -22.40
CA THR A 310 38.37 6.14 -23.17
C THR A 310 39.13 7.13 -22.30
N ASP A 311 38.59 7.47 -21.11
CA ASP A 311 39.31 8.30 -20.15
C ASP A 311 40.43 7.47 -19.49
N ARG A 312 41.64 7.60 -19.98
CA ARG A 312 42.85 7.07 -19.32
C ARG A 312 43.01 7.77 -17.97
N PRO A 313 43.25 7.02 -16.89
CA PRO A 313 43.62 7.67 -15.62
C PRO A 313 44.94 8.46 -15.85
N ARG A 314 44.88 9.75 -15.49
CA ARG A 314 46.07 10.58 -15.38
C ARG A 314 46.89 10.19 -14.14
#